data_ddcd678fa0c7696d2703de4aa6c6c014
#
_entry.id   ddcd678fa0c7696d2703de4aa6c6c014
#
_cell.length_a   1.000
_cell.length_b   1.000
_cell.length_c   1.000
_cell.angle_alpha   90.00
_cell.angle_beta   90.00
_cell.angle_gamma   90.00
#
_symmetry.space_group_name_H-M   'P 1'
#
loop_
_entity.id
_entity.type
_entity.pdbx_description
1 polymer ?
#
loop_
_entity_poly.entity_id
_entity_poly.type
_entity_poly.pdbx_seq_one_letter_code
_entity_poly.pdbx_strand_id
1 'polypeptide(L)'
;MSKWVKVCNTKELEKGEMLDFDYEDKKILLVNLNGKVYATDRICTHAEADLSTGILGEEGITCPLHLSTFNLETGVPQNLPAEVPLKTYNVKIEQNEIYIEVK
;
A
#
# COMPACT_ATOMS: atom_id res chain seq x y z
N MET A 1 -7.25 -5.59 -19.31
CA MET A 1 -5.83 -5.34 -19.61
C MET A 1 -5.21 -4.46 -18.54
N SER A 2 -3.96 -4.70 -18.24
CA SER A 2 -3.25 -3.90 -17.25
C SER A 2 -2.43 -2.80 -17.94
N LYS A 3 -2.13 -1.75 -17.18
CA LYS A 3 -1.24 -0.71 -17.65
C LYS A 3 -0.45 -0.14 -16.48
N TRP A 4 0.71 0.39 -16.79
CA TRP A 4 1.57 1.04 -15.80
C TRP A 4 1.23 2.51 -15.70
N VAL A 5 1.03 2.97 -14.50
CA VAL A 5 0.66 4.36 -14.22
C VAL A 5 1.74 4.99 -13.36
N LYS A 6 2.24 6.14 -13.78
CA LYS A 6 3.22 6.87 -12.97
C LYS A 6 2.52 7.48 -11.75
N VAL A 7 3.13 7.29 -10.57
CA VAL A 7 2.60 7.82 -9.33
C VAL A 7 3.36 9.06 -8.89
N CYS A 8 4.68 8.93 -8.76
CA CYS A 8 5.52 9.99 -8.22
C CYS A 8 6.97 9.65 -8.53
N ASN A 9 7.91 10.52 -8.15
CA ASN A 9 9.29 10.12 -8.23
C ASN A 9 9.79 9.65 -6.85
N THR A 10 10.96 9.01 -6.84
CA THR A 10 11.48 8.37 -5.64
C THR A 10 11.75 9.33 -4.48
N LYS A 11 11.99 10.61 -4.79
CA LYS A 11 12.24 11.61 -3.75
C LYS A 11 10.98 11.96 -2.97
N GLU A 12 9.82 11.67 -3.54
CA GLU A 12 8.54 11.97 -2.91
C GLU A 12 8.08 10.86 -1.97
N LEU A 13 8.79 9.73 -1.94
CA LEU A 13 8.44 8.61 -1.09
C LEU A 13 9.70 7.97 -0.53
N GLU A 14 10.20 8.54 0.56
CA GLU A 14 11.42 8.09 1.20
C GLU A 14 11.15 7.00 2.23
N LYS A 15 12.21 6.40 2.77
CA LYS A 15 12.06 5.29 3.72
C LYS A 15 11.14 5.64 4.87
N GLY A 16 10.18 4.77 5.14
CA GLY A 16 9.25 4.93 6.23
C GLY A 16 8.06 5.82 5.91
N GLU A 17 7.99 6.32 4.67
CA GLU A 17 6.90 7.20 4.26
C GLU A 17 5.80 6.45 3.54
N MET A 18 4.61 7.01 3.56
CA MET A 18 3.44 6.50 2.86
C MET A 18 2.86 7.62 2.00
N LEU A 19 2.30 7.24 0.86
CA LEU A 19 1.73 8.19 -0.09
C LEU A 19 0.36 7.69 -0.55
N ASP A 20 -0.63 8.58 -0.47
CA ASP A 20 -1.97 8.30 -0.99
C ASP A 20 -2.00 8.57 -2.48
N PHE A 21 -2.58 7.66 -3.25
CA PHE A 21 -2.72 7.83 -4.68
C PHE A 21 -4.11 7.37 -5.11
N ASP A 22 -4.88 8.30 -5.67
CA ASP A 22 -6.20 7.98 -6.20
C ASP A 22 -6.11 7.86 -7.71
N TYR A 23 -6.61 6.75 -8.25
CA TYR A 23 -6.63 6.53 -9.69
C TYR A 23 -8.02 6.03 -10.07
N GLU A 24 -8.76 6.88 -10.77
CA GLU A 24 -10.16 6.61 -11.10
C GLU A 24 -10.94 6.37 -9.79
N ASP A 25 -11.56 5.20 -9.65
CA ASP A 25 -12.31 4.87 -8.42
C ASP A 25 -11.46 4.09 -7.41
N LYS A 26 -10.16 3.95 -7.65
CA LYS A 26 -9.27 3.18 -6.79
C LYS A 26 -8.56 4.09 -5.80
N LYS A 27 -8.60 3.70 -4.53
CA LYS A 27 -7.85 4.36 -3.47
C LYS A 27 -6.66 3.48 -3.12
N ILE A 28 -5.47 3.96 -3.41
CA ILE A 28 -4.25 3.18 -3.34
C ILE A 28 -3.29 3.80 -2.34
N LEU A 29 -2.56 2.95 -1.62
CA LEU A 29 -1.53 3.38 -0.69
C LEU A 29 -0.19 2.86 -1.17
N LEU A 30 0.79 3.76 -1.31
CA LEU A 30 2.16 3.37 -1.56
C LEU A 30 2.95 3.51 -0.27
N VAL A 31 3.84 2.56 -0.02
CA VAL A 31 4.62 2.51 1.20
C VAL A 31 6.07 2.21 0.84
N ASN A 32 6.99 2.98 1.42
CA ASN A 32 8.42 2.67 1.31
C ASN A 32 8.86 2.04 2.64
N LEU A 33 8.97 0.72 2.66
CA LEU A 33 9.42 -0.01 3.83
C LEU A 33 10.88 -0.43 3.61
N ASN A 34 11.77 0.20 4.34
CA ASN A 34 13.21 -0.10 4.30
C ASN A 34 13.83 -0.01 2.90
N GLY A 35 13.32 0.89 2.07
CA GLY A 35 13.83 1.10 0.73
C GLY A 35 13.11 0.34 -0.37
N LYS A 36 12.17 -0.53 -0.02
CA LYS A 36 11.35 -1.23 -1.01
C LYS A 36 9.95 -0.63 -1.02
N VAL A 37 9.44 -0.35 -2.22
CA VAL A 37 8.13 0.28 -2.38
C VAL A 37 7.07 -0.77 -2.65
N TYR A 38 5.97 -0.67 -1.90
CA TYR A 38 4.81 -1.54 -2.06
C TYR A 38 3.58 -0.70 -2.35
N ALA A 39 2.61 -1.30 -3.01
CA ALA A 39 1.34 -0.64 -3.29
C ALA A 39 0.19 -1.58 -2.96
N THR A 40 -0.77 -1.08 -2.18
CA THR A 40 -1.94 -1.86 -1.77
C THR A 40 -3.19 -0.97 -1.87
N ASP A 41 -4.35 -1.59 -1.74
CA ASP A 41 -5.56 -0.82 -1.49
C ASP A 41 -5.37 -0.05 -0.18
N ARG A 42 -5.93 1.16 -0.13
CA ARG A 42 -5.76 2.05 1.03
C ARG A 42 -6.79 1.80 2.13
N ILE A 43 -7.94 1.25 1.78
CA ILE A 43 -9.02 1.04 2.74
C ILE A 43 -8.94 -0.38 3.29
N CYS A 44 -8.93 -0.47 4.62
CA CYS A 44 -8.84 -1.75 5.32
C CYS A 44 -10.03 -2.66 4.96
N THR A 45 -9.75 -3.97 4.80
CA THR A 45 -10.77 -4.91 4.34
C THR A 45 -11.83 -5.24 5.39
N HIS A 46 -11.51 -5.09 6.68
CA HIS A 46 -12.47 -5.44 7.74
C HIS A 46 -13.19 -4.21 8.31
N ALA A 47 -12.75 -3.01 7.94
CA ALA A 47 -13.33 -1.77 8.44
C ALA A 47 -13.05 -0.68 7.41
N GLU A 48 -13.85 0.37 7.41
CA GLU A 48 -13.64 1.46 6.46
C GLU A 48 -12.58 2.46 6.95
N ALA A 49 -11.48 1.93 7.44
CA ALA A 49 -10.37 2.75 7.95
C ALA A 49 -9.34 2.97 6.85
N ASP A 50 -8.82 4.18 6.80
CA ASP A 50 -7.77 4.55 5.85
C ASP A 50 -6.42 4.11 6.43
N LEU A 51 -5.74 3.20 5.74
CA LEU A 51 -4.48 2.64 6.21
C LEU A 51 -3.35 3.66 6.23
N SER A 52 -3.49 4.80 5.54
CA SER A 52 -2.48 5.84 5.60
C SER A 52 -2.38 6.47 6.99
N THR A 53 -3.41 6.29 7.82
CA THR A 53 -3.39 6.75 9.22
C THR A 53 -2.97 5.64 10.18
N GLY A 54 -2.65 4.46 9.65
CA GLY A 54 -2.21 3.33 10.46
C GLY A 54 -0.75 3.38 10.82
N ILE A 55 -0.25 2.27 11.33
CA ILE A 55 1.14 2.16 11.79
C ILE A 55 1.93 1.26 10.86
N LEU A 56 3.03 1.80 10.33
CA LEU A 56 3.93 1.03 9.47
C LEU A 56 5.02 0.39 10.33
N GLY A 57 5.21 -0.92 10.16
CA GLY A 57 6.25 -1.65 10.84
C GLY A 57 6.86 -2.70 9.93
N GLU A 58 7.82 -3.45 10.44
CA GLU A 58 8.53 -4.46 9.64
C GLU A 58 7.60 -5.58 9.17
N GLU A 59 6.52 -5.83 9.90
CA GLU A 59 5.57 -6.89 9.55
C GLU A 59 4.52 -6.44 8.55
N GLY A 60 4.43 -5.14 8.31
CA GLY A 60 3.47 -4.59 7.37
C GLY A 60 2.78 -3.34 7.88
N ILE A 61 1.57 -3.11 7.40
CA ILE A 61 0.77 -1.94 7.76
C ILE A 61 -0.35 -2.36 8.71
N THR A 62 -0.46 -1.68 9.84
CA THR A 62 -1.46 -2.00 10.87
C THR A 62 -2.62 -1.02 10.77
N CYS A 63 -3.83 -1.57 10.63
CA CYS A 63 -5.05 -0.79 10.58
C CYS A 63 -5.26 -0.08 11.93
N PRO A 64 -5.61 1.22 11.92
CA PRO A 64 -5.81 1.94 13.19
C PRO A 64 -7.05 1.48 13.95
N LEU A 65 -7.98 0.78 13.29
CA LEU A 65 -9.15 0.19 13.95
C LEU A 65 -8.91 -1.29 14.17
N HIS A 66 -8.95 -1.73 15.40
CA HIS A 66 -8.80 -3.14 15.82
C HIS A 66 -7.41 -3.73 15.59
N LEU A 67 -6.47 -2.96 15.07
CA LEU A 67 -5.04 -3.29 14.99
C LEU A 67 -4.68 -4.56 14.21
N SER A 68 -5.43 -4.89 13.16
CA SER A 68 -5.01 -5.95 12.24
C SER A 68 -3.86 -5.48 11.38
N THR A 69 -2.84 -6.32 11.23
CA THR A 69 -1.66 -6.01 10.42
C THR A 69 -1.70 -6.79 9.12
N PHE A 70 -1.46 -6.10 8.01
CA PHE A 70 -1.46 -6.73 6.68
C PHE A 70 -0.03 -6.78 6.14
N ASN A 71 0.33 -7.93 5.57
CA ASN A 71 1.61 -8.07 4.88
C ASN A 71 1.59 -7.22 3.61
N LEU A 72 2.60 -6.39 3.41
CA LEU A 72 2.63 -5.47 2.27
C LEU A 72 2.89 -6.16 0.94
N GLU A 73 3.60 -7.29 0.96
CA GLU A 73 3.91 -8.00 -0.28
C GLU A 73 2.72 -8.81 -0.78
N THR A 74 2.03 -9.49 0.13
CA THR A 74 0.94 -10.39 -0.23
C THR A 74 -0.45 -9.84 0.06
N GLY A 75 -0.56 -8.85 0.93
CA GLY A 75 -1.83 -8.32 1.39
C GLY A 75 -2.50 -9.16 2.46
N VAL A 76 -1.88 -10.28 2.85
CA VAL A 76 -2.49 -11.23 3.78
C VAL A 76 -2.52 -10.66 5.19
N PRO A 77 -3.70 -10.69 5.87
CA PRO A 77 -3.75 -10.24 7.27
C PRO A 77 -3.04 -11.22 8.17
N GLN A 78 -2.28 -10.69 9.11
CA GLN A 78 -1.47 -11.49 10.03
C GLN A 78 -2.23 -11.86 11.30
N ASN A 79 -3.31 -11.15 11.59
CA ASN A 79 -4.06 -11.37 12.81
C ASN A 79 -5.51 -10.90 12.64
N LEU A 80 -6.38 -11.44 13.46
CA LEU A 80 -7.78 -11.04 13.50
C LEU A 80 -7.89 -9.61 14.01
N PRO A 81 -8.99 -8.89 13.70
CA PRO A 81 -10.21 -9.40 13.08
C PRO A 81 -10.20 -9.44 11.55
N ALA A 82 -9.18 -8.90 10.88
CA ALA A 82 -9.14 -8.92 9.43
C ALA A 82 -8.92 -10.35 8.92
N GLU A 83 -9.72 -10.77 7.94
CA GLU A 83 -9.61 -12.09 7.35
C GLU A 83 -9.43 -12.03 5.85
N VAL A 84 -9.81 -10.92 5.20
CA VAL A 84 -9.73 -10.76 3.76
C VAL A 84 -8.44 -10.04 3.39
N PRO A 85 -7.62 -10.60 2.49
CA PRO A 85 -6.38 -9.93 2.08
C PRO A 85 -6.65 -8.60 1.40
N LEU A 86 -5.71 -7.66 1.57
CA LEU A 86 -5.69 -6.42 0.80
C LEU A 86 -5.29 -6.75 -0.64
N LYS A 87 -5.88 -6.05 -1.59
CA LYS A 87 -5.39 -6.12 -2.95
C LYS A 87 -4.04 -5.43 -3.02
N THR A 88 -3.08 -6.05 -3.70
CA THR A 88 -1.75 -5.46 -3.91
C THR A 88 -1.57 -5.14 -5.39
N TYR A 89 -0.65 -4.21 -5.66
CA TYR A 89 -0.36 -3.78 -7.02
C TYR A 89 1.13 -3.96 -7.26
N ASN A 90 1.49 -4.38 -8.47
CA ASN A 90 2.90 -4.47 -8.84
C ASN A 90 3.48 -3.07 -8.96
N VAL A 91 4.73 -2.92 -8.52
CA VAL A 91 5.45 -1.65 -8.52
C VAL A 91 6.72 -1.82 -9.34
N LYS A 92 7.05 -0.81 -10.14
CA LYS A 92 8.36 -0.73 -10.76
C LYS A 92 8.91 0.67 -10.63
N ILE A 93 10.24 0.78 -10.61
CA ILE A 93 10.92 2.05 -10.53
C ILE A 93 11.85 2.15 -11.72
N GLU A 94 11.67 3.20 -12.53
CA GLU A 94 12.51 3.45 -13.70
C GLU A 94 12.89 4.91 -13.72
N GLN A 95 14.20 5.21 -13.87
CA GLN A 95 14.70 6.57 -13.96
C GLN A 95 14.20 7.45 -12.81
N ASN A 96 14.21 6.89 -11.59
CA ASN A 96 13.77 7.55 -10.36
C ASN A 96 12.29 7.89 -10.33
N GLU A 97 11.48 7.20 -11.15
CA GLU A 97 10.04 7.36 -11.16
C GLU A 97 9.36 6.06 -10.74
N ILE A 98 8.33 6.18 -9.92
CA ILE A 98 7.60 5.04 -9.37
C ILE A 98 6.31 4.85 -10.16
N TYR A 99 6.11 3.62 -10.63
CA TYR A 99 4.91 3.22 -11.38
C TYR A 99 4.22 2.08 -10.68
N ILE A 100 2.89 2.03 -10.80
CA ILE A 100 2.12 0.87 -10.37
C ILE A 100 1.36 0.30 -11.56
N GLU A 101 1.08 -0.99 -11.50
CA GLU A 101 0.30 -1.67 -12.52
C GLU A 101 -1.15 -1.74 -12.08
N VAL A 102 -2.05 -1.19 -12.89
CA VAL A 102 -3.50 -1.21 -12.63
C VAL A 102 -4.20 -1.93 -13.77
N LYS A 103 -5.33 -2.54 -13.44
CA LYS A 103 -6.13 -3.27 -14.43
C LYS A 103 -7.42 -2.55 -14.76
#